data_96b1a4c347bbf1851a2b17471fc9c403
#
_entry.id   96b1a4c347bbf1851a2b17471fc9c403
#
_cell.length_a   1.000
_cell.length_b   1.000
_cell.length_c   1.000
_cell.angle_alpha   90.00
_cell.angle_beta   90.00
_cell.angle_gamma   90.00
#
_symmetry.space_group_name_H-M   'P 1'
#
loop_
_entity.id
_entity.type
_entity.pdbx_description
1 polymer ?
#
loop_
_entity_poly.entity_id
_entity_poly.type
_entity_poly.pdbx_seq_one_letter_code
_entity_poly.pdbx_strand_id
1 'polypeptide(L)'
;MKILFDNLSATCSKTTTQLYSTSFSLGIHFLKAEFHKPIYGIYGFVRLADEIVDSFHDYNKEFMMEKIRQDTVEAIRDKISINPILNSFQHVVHTYNIEWKLVDTFLKSMEMDLMKTEHTPDSYNEYILGSAEVVGLMCLRVFTEGNNKLFEDLKPFAMKLGSAFQKVNFLRDLKADYQDLGRTYFPGVNFAHFSSREKEIIQQEIEDDFEQALIGIKRLPSGSRRGVYLAYYYYKKLFLRIKETPPENVMNARIRIPDYDKVGLMFRSLVRHQFDLL
;
A
#
# COMPACT_ATOMS: atom_id res chain seq x y z
N MET A 1 -28.13 15.65 9.49
CA MET A 1 -28.18 14.48 8.56
C MET A 1 -26.85 14.25 7.84
N LYS A 2 -26.12 15.29 7.39
CA LYS A 2 -24.79 15.09 6.74
C LYS A 2 -23.79 14.32 7.63
N ILE A 3 -23.71 14.63 8.93
CA ILE A 3 -22.83 13.92 9.89
C ILE A 3 -23.10 12.41 9.92
N LEU A 4 -24.37 11.99 9.81
CA LEU A 4 -24.71 10.55 9.76
C LEU A 4 -24.13 9.89 8.51
N PHE A 5 -24.24 10.54 7.36
CA PHE A 5 -23.67 10.06 6.11
C PHE A 5 -22.14 10.03 6.15
N ASP A 6 -21.50 11.05 6.73
CA ASP A 6 -20.03 11.07 6.90
C ASP A 6 -19.55 9.93 7.82
N ASN A 7 -20.28 9.62 8.88
CA ASN A 7 -19.97 8.48 9.75
C ASN A 7 -20.18 7.13 9.04
N LEU A 8 -21.25 6.99 8.26
CA LEU A 8 -21.46 5.82 7.41
C LEU A 8 -20.30 5.65 6.42
N SER A 9 -19.89 6.71 5.74
CA SER A 9 -18.78 6.72 4.80
C SER A 9 -17.46 6.25 5.44
N ALA A 10 -17.15 6.76 6.63
CA ALA A 10 -15.98 6.31 7.39
C ALA A 10 -16.09 4.82 7.81
N THR A 11 -17.30 4.35 8.15
CA THR A 11 -17.54 2.95 8.48
C THR A 11 -17.37 2.05 7.25
N CYS A 12 -17.83 2.46 6.07
CA CYS A 12 -17.60 1.73 4.81
C CYS A 12 -16.10 1.55 4.54
N SER A 13 -15.31 2.63 4.61
CA SER A 13 -13.86 2.57 4.41
C SER A 13 -13.17 1.64 5.43
N LYS A 14 -13.57 1.72 6.72
CA LYS A 14 -13.06 0.85 7.76
C LYS A 14 -13.40 -0.62 7.48
N THR A 15 -14.65 -0.93 7.17
CA THR A 15 -15.10 -2.30 6.88
C THR A 15 -14.38 -2.86 5.66
N THR A 16 -14.24 -2.08 4.59
CA THR A 16 -13.43 -2.44 3.41
C THR A 16 -12.03 -2.84 3.84
N THR A 17 -11.34 -1.99 4.62
CA THR A 17 -9.98 -2.30 5.07
C THR A 17 -9.93 -3.60 5.88
N GLN A 18 -10.85 -3.82 6.79
CA GLN A 18 -10.89 -4.99 7.68
C GLN A 18 -11.14 -6.30 6.92
N LEU A 19 -11.98 -6.27 5.89
CA LEU A 19 -12.27 -7.43 5.04
C LEU A 19 -11.10 -7.81 4.14
N TYR A 20 -10.40 -6.82 3.58
CA TYR A 20 -9.32 -7.07 2.61
C TYR A 20 -7.93 -7.22 3.23
N SER A 21 -7.68 -6.64 4.41
CA SER A 21 -6.34 -6.70 5.02
C SER A 21 -6.36 -6.72 6.54
N THR A 22 -6.16 -7.91 7.10
CA THR A 22 -5.99 -8.07 8.55
C THR A 22 -4.70 -7.42 9.07
N SER A 23 -3.63 -7.45 8.27
CA SER A 23 -2.32 -6.91 8.66
C SER A 23 -2.31 -5.38 8.70
N PHE A 24 -2.89 -4.71 7.68
CA PHE A 24 -3.05 -3.26 7.69
C PHE A 24 -4.01 -2.79 8.78
N SER A 25 -5.14 -3.49 8.96
CA SER A 25 -6.09 -3.20 10.04
C SER A 25 -5.41 -3.24 11.42
N LEU A 26 -4.53 -4.22 11.64
CA LEU A 26 -3.75 -4.31 12.86
C LEU A 26 -2.78 -3.13 13.00
N GLY A 27 -2.03 -2.77 11.95
CA GLY A 27 -1.16 -1.60 11.94
C GLY A 27 -1.91 -0.31 12.28
N ILE A 28 -3.08 -0.10 11.68
CA ILE A 28 -3.93 1.08 11.94
C ILE A 28 -4.37 1.13 13.41
N HIS A 29 -4.70 -0.01 14.01
CA HIS A 29 -5.10 -0.08 15.43
C HIS A 29 -4.02 0.48 16.38
N PHE A 30 -2.74 0.39 16.02
CA PHE A 30 -1.61 0.91 16.81
C PHE A 30 -1.21 2.35 16.49
N LEU A 31 -1.90 3.00 15.56
CA LEU A 31 -1.79 4.44 15.37
C LEU A 31 -2.56 5.20 16.46
N LYS A 32 -2.26 6.48 16.64
CA LYS A 32 -3.09 7.39 17.43
C LYS A 32 -4.55 7.37 16.91
N ALA A 33 -5.52 7.36 17.80
CA ALA A 33 -6.94 7.16 17.44
C ALA A 33 -7.46 8.12 16.35
N GLU A 34 -6.96 9.36 16.33
CA GLU A 34 -7.32 10.37 15.33
C GLU A 34 -6.86 10.03 13.92
N PHE A 35 -5.83 9.18 13.78
CA PHE A 35 -5.34 8.73 12.47
C PHE A 35 -6.13 7.54 11.89
N HIS A 36 -6.93 6.84 12.71
CA HIS A 36 -7.64 5.65 12.24
C HIS A 36 -8.58 5.96 11.08
N LYS A 37 -9.50 6.93 11.24
CA LYS A 37 -10.47 7.30 10.19
C LYS A 37 -9.78 7.76 8.90
N PRO A 38 -8.80 8.69 8.94
CA PRO A 38 -8.07 9.11 7.75
C PRO A 38 -7.37 7.97 7.02
N ILE A 39 -6.65 7.10 7.72
CA ILE A 39 -5.93 5.99 7.10
C ILE A 39 -6.90 4.95 6.52
N TYR A 40 -8.03 4.67 7.18
CA TYR A 40 -9.10 3.87 6.59
C TYR A 40 -9.69 4.53 5.33
N GLY A 41 -9.82 5.85 5.29
CA GLY A 41 -10.29 6.60 4.13
C GLY A 41 -9.35 6.43 2.92
N ILE A 42 -8.03 6.57 3.13
CA ILE A 42 -7.02 6.35 2.09
C ILE A 42 -7.06 4.90 1.60
N TYR A 43 -7.05 3.93 2.53
CA TYR A 43 -7.06 2.51 2.17
C TYR A 43 -8.34 2.13 1.41
N GLY A 44 -9.50 2.61 1.84
CA GLY A 44 -10.78 2.35 1.17
C GLY A 44 -10.76 2.82 -0.29
N PHE A 45 -10.25 4.01 -0.56
CA PHE A 45 -10.08 4.55 -1.90
C PHE A 45 -9.13 3.70 -2.75
N VAL A 46 -7.94 3.42 -2.21
CA VAL A 46 -6.92 2.60 -2.89
C VAL A 46 -7.52 1.22 -3.23
N ARG A 47 -8.15 0.55 -2.26
CA ARG A 47 -8.73 -0.79 -2.48
C ARG A 47 -9.89 -0.78 -3.47
N LEU A 48 -10.71 0.27 -3.50
CA LEU A 48 -11.81 0.37 -4.46
C LEU A 48 -11.30 0.43 -5.91
N ALA A 49 -10.25 1.20 -6.18
CA ALA A 49 -9.63 1.26 -7.50
C ALA A 49 -8.91 -0.05 -7.87
N ASP A 50 -8.17 -0.63 -6.92
CA ASP A 50 -7.48 -1.90 -7.07
C ASP A 50 -8.46 -3.06 -7.38
N GLU A 51 -9.64 -3.10 -6.73
CA GLU A 51 -10.67 -4.11 -6.98
C GLU A 51 -11.18 -4.09 -8.43
N ILE A 52 -11.29 -2.90 -9.04
CA ILE A 52 -11.72 -2.77 -10.44
C ILE A 52 -10.74 -3.50 -11.37
N VAL A 53 -9.44 -3.32 -11.16
CA VAL A 53 -8.42 -3.88 -12.05
C VAL A 53 -8.12 -5.35 -11.76
N ASP A 54 -8.26 -5.79 -10.51
CA ASP A 54 -7.89 -7.15 -10.12
C ASP A 54 -9.04 -8.15 -10.13
N SER A 55 -10.29 -7.72 -9.86
CA SER A 55 -11.37 -8.67 -9.58
C SER A 55 -12.54 -8.65 -10.58
N PHE A 56 -12.81 -7.53 -11.25
CA PHE A 56 -14.01 -7.36 -12.06
C PHE A 56 -13.83 -7.84 -13.51
N HIS A 57 -13.39 -9.10 -13.70
CA HIS A 57 -13.02 -9.62 -15.02
C HIS A 57 -14.19 -9.70 -16.01
N ASP A 58 -15.43 -9.88 -15.53
CA ASP A 58 -16.64 -9.97 -16.36
C ASP A 58 -17.28 -8.61 -16.68
N TYR A 59 -16.63 -7.51 -16.27
CA TYR A 59 -17.15 -6.16 -16.43
C TYR A 59 -16.22 -5.27 -17.25
N ASN A 60 -16.75 -4.15 -17.76
CA ASN A 60 -15.94 -3.15 -18.48
C ASN A 60 -15.08 -2.35 -17.51
N LYS A 61 -13.86 -2.83 -17.27
CA LYS A 61 -12.90 -2.25 -16.32
C LYS A 61 -12.43 -0.87 -16.75
N GLU A 62 -12.22 -0.64 -18.04
CA GLU A 62 -11.81 0.65 -18.60
C GLU A 62 -12.84 1.73 -18.28
N PHE A 63 -14.12 1.44 -18.56
CA PHE A 63 -15.21 2.35 -18.22
C PHE A 63 -15.30 2.59 -16.70
N MET A 64 -15.11 1.56 -15.88
CA MET A 64 -15.16 1.68 -14.42
C MET A 64 -13.98 2.51 -13.88
N MET A 65 -12.79 2.38 -14.48
CA MET A 65 -11.61 3.18 -14.09
C MET A 65 -11.76 4.64 -14.49
N GLU A 66 -12.27 4.93 -15.70
CA GLU A 66 -12.58 6.29 -16.11
C GLU A 66 -13.65 6.92 -15.19
N LYS A 67 -14.69 6.14 -14.86
CA LYS A 67 -15.74 6.58 -13.96
C LYS A 67 -15.22 6.88 -12.55
N ILE A 68 -14.42 6.01 -11.93
CA ILE A 68 -13.89 6.28 -10.59
C ILE A 68 -12.95 7.48 -10.58
N ARG A 69 -12.18 7.69 -11.66
CA ARG A 69 -11.35 8.88 -11.83
C ARG A 69 -12.21 10.14 -11.83
N GLN A 70 -13.24 10.18 -12.66
CA GLN A 70 -14.16 11.33 -12.74
C GLN A 70 -14.88 11.55 -11.40
N ASP A 71 -15.46 10.51 -10.80
CA ASP A 71 -16.15 10.59 -9.52
C ASP A 71 -15.21 11.09 -8.39
N THR A 72 -13.91 10.74 -8.46
CA THR A 72 -12.90 11.20 -7.49
C THR A 72 -12.61 12.71 -7.67
N VAL A 73 -12.45 13.18 -8.91
CA VAL A 73 -12.28 14.60 -9.20
C VAL A 73 -13.48 15.41 -8.69
N GLU A 74 -14.69 14.94 -9.00
CA GLU A 74 -15.93 15.59 -8.56
C GLU A 74 -16.06 15.59 -7.03
N ALA A 75 -15.78 14.45 -6.37
CA ALA A 75 -15.81 14.33 -4.91
C ALA A 75 -14.86 15.35 -4.24
N ILE A 76 -13.65 15.51 -4.77
CA ILE A 76 -12.66 16.47 -4.23
C ILE A 76 -13.10 17.89 -4.52
N ARG A 77 -13.55 18.23 -5.73
CA ARG A 77 -14.00 19.57 -6.11
C ARG A 77 -15.20 20.02 -5.26
N ASP A 78 -16.21 19.15 -5.14
CA ASP A 78 -17.50 19.49 -4.55
C ASP A 78 -17.54 19.23 -3.03
N LYS A 79 -16.49 18.62 -2.47
CA LYS A 79 -16.33 18.25 -1.05
C LYS A 79 -17.43 17.32 -0.54
N ILE A 80 -17.99 16.52 -1.44
CA ILE A 80 -19.00 15.51 -1.16
C ILE A 80 -19.04 14.49 -2.30
N SER A 81 -19.43 13.25 -1.98
CA SER A 81 -19.75 12.21 -2.98
C SER A 81 -20.88 11.34 -2.47
N ILE A 82 -21.73 10.85 -3.38
CA ILE A 82 -22.75 9.83 -3.06
C ILE A 82 -22.11 8.44 -2.87
N ASN A 83 -20.91 8.23 -3.41
CA ASN A 83 -20.10 7.03 -3.12
C ASN A 83 -19.48 7.21 -1.72
N PRO A 84 -19.81 6.37 -0.73
CA PRO A 84 -19.36 6.55 0.64
C PRO A 84 -17.84 6.42 0.80
N ILE A 85 -17.16 5.61 -0.02
CA ILE A 85 -15.70 5.49 0.00
C ILE A 85 -15.07 6.81 -0.48
N LEU A 86 -15.52 7.35 -1.60
CA LEU A 86 -15.03 8.63 -2.12
C LEU A 86 -15.38 9.80 -1.21
N ASN A 87 -16.57 9.76 -0.55
CA ASN A 87 -16.93 10.78 0.44
C ASN A 87 -16.01 10.75 1.66
N SER A 88 -15.63 9.57 2.14
CA SER A 88 -14.63 9.42 3.21
C SER A 88 -13.25 9.92 2.76
N PHE A 89 -12.80 9.54 1.56
CA PHE A 89 -11.48 9.90 1.04
C PHE A 89 -11.35 11.41 0.78
N GLN A 90 -12.32 12.05 0.10
CA GLN A 90 -12.24 13.50 -0.16
C GLN A 90 -12.14 14.32 1.14
N HIS A 91 -12.80 13.88 2.22
CA HIS A 91 -12.67 14.53 3.52
C HIS A 91 -11.22 14.48 4.04
N VAL A 92 -10.53 13.35 3.86
CA VAL A 92 -9.11 13.19 4.21
C VAL A 92 -8.23 14.09 3.33
N VAL A 93 -8.49 14.12 2.02
CA VAL A 93 -7.76 14.97 1.06
C VAL A 93 -7.78 16.43 1.52
N HIS A 94 -8.95 16.95 1.87
CA HIS A 94 -9.10 18.34 2.32
C HIS A 94 -8.51 18.58 3.72
N THR A 95 -8.70 17.66 4.65
CA THR A 95 -8.23 17.83 6.03
C THR A 95 -6.71 17.86 6.12
N TYR A 96 -6.03 17.05 5.30
CA TYR A 96 -4.57 16.88 5.37
C TYR A 96 -3.83 17.48 4.17
N ASN A 97 -4.53 18.24 3.32
CA ASN A 97 -3.97 18.87 2.12
C ASN A 97 -3.20 17.88 1.23
N ILE A 98 -3.83 16.73 0.95
CA ILE A 98 -3.25 15.74 0.03
C ILE A 98 -3.32 16.32 -1.39
N GLU A 99 -2.18 16.42 -2.05
CA GLU A 99 -2.07 16.99 -3.39
C GLU A 99 -2.74 16.08 -4.43
N TRP A 100 -3.51 16.69 -5.33
CA TRP A 100 -4.11 15.96 -6.45
C TRP A 100 -3.10 15.13 -7.24
N LYS A 101 -1.87 15.61 -7.39
CA LYS A 101 -0.81 14.88 -8.08
C LYS A 101 -0.58 13.48 -7.50
N LEU A 102 -0.67 13.29 -6.18
CA LEU A 102 -0.52 11.96 -5.55
C LEU A 102 -1.68 11.04 -5.93
N VAL A 103 -2.91 11.57 -5.90
CA VAL A 103 -4.13 10.85 -6.26
C VAL A 103 -4.13 10.47 -7.74
N ASP A 104 -3.80 11.42 -8.62
CA ASP A 104 -3.72 11.22 -10.07
C ASP A 104 -2.64 10.18 -10.45
N THR A 105 -1.48 10.26 -9.81
CA THR A 105 -0.39 9.29 -10.05
C THR A 105 -0.81 7.88 -9.63
N PHE A 106 -1.54 7.74 -8.52
CA PHE A 106 -2.10 6.44 -8.12
C PHE A 106 -3.11 5.92 -9.15
N LEU A 107 -4.08 6.73 -9.56
CA LEU A 107 -5.09 6.31 -10.55
C LEU A 107 -4.46 5.92 -11.89
N LYS A 108 -3.42 6.64 -12.33
CA LYS A 108 -2.65 6.26 -13.53
C LYS A 108 -1.98 4.90 -13.41
N SER A 109 -1.44 4.55 -12.23
CA SER A 109 -0.86 3.22 -12.04
C SER A 109 -1.90 2.10 -12.10
N MET A 110 -3.13 2.35 -11.66
CA MET A 110 -4.23 1.39 -11.82
C MET A 110 -4.66 1.23 -13.29
N GLU A 111 -4.66 2.32 -14.06
CA GLU A 111 -4.89 2.27 -15.52
C GLU A 111 -3.79 1.48 -16.25
N MET A 112 -2.53 1.54 -15.78
CA MET A 112 -1.44 0.73 -16.34
C MET A 112 -1.74 -0.77 -16.24
N ASP A 113 -2.35 -1.24 -15.16
CA ASP A 113 -2.72 -2.66 -14.96
C ASP A 113 -3.77 -3.16 -15.96
N LEU A 114 -4.53 -2.26 -16.60
CA LEU A 114 -5.46 -2.62 -17.67
C LEU A 114 -4.78 -2.78 -19.03
N MET A 115 -3.62 -2.14 -19.22
CA MET A 115 -2.97 -2.02 -20.53
C MET A 115 -1.66 -2.81 -20.64
N LYS A 116 -0.97 -3.06 -19.51
CA LYS A 116 0.39 -3.64 -19.52
C LYS A 116 0.43 -4.97 -18.81
N THR A 117 1.00 -5.95 -19.48
CA THR A 117 1.32 -7.26 -18.93
C THR A 117 2.80 -7.40 -18.56
N GLU A 118 3.64 -6.55 -19.14
CA GLU A 118 5.09 -6.52 -18.92
C GLU A 118 5.59 -5.09 -18.70
N HIS A 119 6.62 -4.95 -17.89
CA HIS A 119 7.24 -3.66 -17.56
C HIS A 119 8.66 -3.53 -18.09
N THR A 120 8.95 -2.36 -18.68
CA THR A 120 10.33 -1.89 -18.86
C THR A 120 10.84 -1.33 -17.52
N PRO A 121 12.16 -1.10 -17.34
CA PRO A 121 12.68 -0.47 -16.14
C PRO A 121 11.99 0.85 -15.80
N ASP A 122 11.71 1.69 -16.81
CA ASP A 122 11.05 2.98 -16.59
C ASP A 122 9.59 2.80 -16.16
N SER A 123 8.83 1.95 -16.85
CA SER A 123 7.42 1.71 -16.49
C SER A 123 7.27 0.96 -15.15
N TYR A 124 8.26 0.15 -14.76
CA TYR A 124 8.31 -0.47 -13.43
C TYR A 124 8.45 0.58 -12.33
N ASN A 125 9.38 1.53 -12.49
CA ASN A 125 9.55 2.61 -11.53
C ASN A 125 8.31 3.50 -11.46
N GLU A 126 7.72 3.83 -12.61
CA GLU A 126 6.46 4.59 -12.69
C GLU A 126 5.31 3.86 -11.98
N TYR A 127 5.20 2.54 -12.18
CA TYR A 127 4.18 1.72 -11.53
C TYR A 127 4.36 1.67 -10.01
N ILE A 128 5.57 1.43 -9.51
CA ILE A 128 5.86 1.43 -8.05
C ILE A 128 5.59 2.81 -7.44
N LEU A 129 6.00 3.88 -8.12
CA LEU A 129 5.70 5.24 -7.69
C LEU A 129 4.19 5.43 -7.52
N GLY A 130 3.39 5.02 -8.52
CA GLY A 130 1.94 5.21 -8.52
C GLY A 130 1.21 4.28 -7.57
N SER A 131 1.48 2.99 -7.61
CA SER A 131 0.72 1.98 -6.86
C SER A 131 1.05 1.94 -5.36
N ALA A 132 2.25 2.41 -4.95
CA ALA A 132 2.70 2.25 -3.57
C ALA A 132 3.34 3.50 -2.95
N GLU A 133 4.29 4.16 -3.63
CA GLU A 133 5.04 5.26 -3.02
C GLU A 133 4.14 6.46 -2.74
N VAL A 134 3.27 6.86 -3.69
CA VAL A 134 2.33 7.97 -3.46
C VAL A 134 1.26 7.63 -2.42
N VAL A 135 0.90 6.35 -2.26
CA VAL A 135 0.01 5.89 -1.17
C VAL A 135 0.69 6.12 0.19
N GLY A 136 1.99 5.76 0.29
CA GLY A 136 2.83 6.08 1.44
C GLY A 136 2.89 7.57 1.73
N LEU A 137 2.97 8.42 0.68
CA LEU A 137 2.98 9.87 0.81
C LEU A 137 1.62 10.44 1.26
N MET A 138 0.51 9.89 0.77
CA MET A 138 -0.83 10.27 1.27
C MET A 138 -0.97 9.96 2.77
N CYS A 139 -0.49 8.79 3.22
CA CYS A 139 -0.45 8.46 4.64
C CYS A 139 0.49 9.38 5.42
N LEU A 140 1.65 9.75 4.86
CA LEU A 140 2.60 10.66 5.49
C LEU A 140 2.01 12.05 5.69
N ARG A 141 1.17 12.58 4.78
CA ARG A 141 0.42 13.83 4.98
C ARG A 141 -0.44 13.79 6.25
N VAL A 142 -1.10 12.65 6.50
CA VAL A 142 -1.86 12.43 7.74
C VAL A 142 -0.94 12.43 8.96
N PHE A 143 0.18 11.72 8.91
CA PHE A 143 1.08 11.57 10.06
C PHE A 143 1.86 12.85 10.42
N THR A 144 2.05 13.74 9.47
CA THR A 144 2.75 15.02 9.68
C THR A 144 1.82 16.18 10.02
N GLU A 145 0.49 15.97 10.01
CA GLU A 145 -0.53 16.92 10.48
C GLU A 145 -0.32 18.37 9.97
N GLY A 146 0.02 18.51 8.67
CA GLY A 146 0.26 19.81 8.03
C GLY A 146 1.68 20.38 8.22
N ASN A 147 2.59 19.69 8.90
CA ASN A 147 3.98 20.08 8.97
C ASN A 147 4.72 19.76 7.66
N ASN A 148 4.76 20.73 6.75
CA ASN A 148 5.38 20.58 5.43
C ASN A 148 6.88 20.26 5.51
N LYS A 149 7.62 20.86 6.48
CA LYS A 149 9.05 20.57 6.62
C LYS A 149 9.26 19.11 6.99
N LEU A 150 8.55 18.61 7.98
CA LEU A 150 8.64 17.21 8.39
C LEU A 150 8.20 16.25 7.26
N PHE A 151 7.18 16.64 6.49
CA PHE A 151 6.75 15.88 5.32
C PHE A 151 7.89 15.76 4.29
N GLU A 152 8.50 16.86 3.87
CA GLU A 152 9.58 16.82 2.88
C GLU A 152 10.81 16.07 3.42
N ASP A 153 11.15 16.22 4.70
CA ASP A 153 12.25 15.52 5.36
C ASP A 153 12.03 13.98 5.42
N LEU A 154 10.78 13.53 5.50
CA LEU A 154 10.43 12.10 5.61
C LEU A 154 9.99 11.46 4.29
N LYS A 155 9.65 12.25 3.30
CA LYS A 155 9.15 11.83 1.99
C LYS A 155 10.00 10.73 1.32
N PRO A 156 11.34 10.87 1.19
CA PRO A 156 12.14 9.83 0.53
C PRO A 156 12.06 8.48 1.25
N PHE A 157 11.99 8.48 2.57
CA PHE A 157 11.90 7.27 3.38
C PHE A 157 10.50 6.61 3.32
N ALA A 158 9.45 7.42 3.23
CA ALA A 158 8.08 6.92 3.05
C ALA A 158 7.89 6.28 1.67
N MET A 159 8.49 6.84 0.63
CA MET A 159 8.53 6.26 -0.71
C MET A 159 9.24 4.89 -0.67
N LYS A 160 10.39 4.79 -0.02
CA LYS A 160 11.13 3.53 0.15
C LYS A 160 10.31 2.46 0.89
N LEU A 161 9.51 2.85 1.89
CA LEU A 161 8.60 1.91 2.57
C LEU A 161 7.51 1.40 1.64
N GLY A 162 6.89 2.28 0.86
CA GLY A 162 5.90 1.92 -0.16
C GLY A 162 6.49 0.97 -1.20
N SER A 163 7.65 1.32 -1.76
CA SER A 163 8.41 0.50 -2.72
C SER A 163 8.71 -0.90 -2.17
N ALA A 164 9.25 -1.00 -0.94
CA ALA A 164 9.55 -2.27 -0.30
C ALA A 164 8.29 -3.15 -0.17
N PHE A 165 7.17 -2.55 0.27
CA PHE A 165 5.90 -3.28 0.42
C PHE A 165 5.38 -3.81 -0.92
N GLN A 166 5.44 -3.00 -1.96
CA GLN A 166 4.96 -3.40 -3.29
C GLN A 166 5.83 -4.50 -3.90
N LYS A 167 7.15 -4.38 -3.83
CA LYS A 167 8.07 -5.41 -4.31
C LYS A 167 7.91 -6.74 -3.57
N VAL A 168 7.64 -6.69 -2.25
CA VAL A 168 7.30 -7.90 -1.47
C VAL A 168 5.97 -8.49 -1.92
N ASN A 169 4.96 -7.64 -2.24
CA ASN A 169 3.69 -8.12 -2.78
C ASN A 169 3.90 -8.83 -4.13
N PHE A 170 4.68 -8.27 -5.03
CA PHE A 170 5.02 -8.92 -6.31
C PHE A 170 5.65 -10.30 -6.13
N LEU A 171 6.63 -10.43 -5.22
CA LEU A 171 7.23 -11.73 -4.92
C LEU A 171 6.25 -12.70 -4.25
N ARG A 172 5.37 -12.20 -3.37
CA ARG A 172 4.36 -13.00 -2.67
C ARG A 172 3.32 -13.59 -3.62
N ASP A 173 2.86 -12.76 -4.56
CA ASP A 173 1.74 -13.06 -5.45
C ASP A 173 2.20 -13.53 -6.84
N LEU A 174 3.50 -13.75 -7.03
CA LEU A 174 4.17 -14.05 -8.30
C LEU A 174 3.46 -15.16 -9.10
N LYS A 175 2.96 -16.22 -8.43
CA LYS A 175 2.19 -17.27 -9.06
C LYS A 175 0.91 -16.76 -9.71
N ALA A 176 0.10 -16.04 -8.93
CA ALA A 176 -1.18 -15.53 -9.41
C ALA A 176 -0.98 -14.49 -10.51
N ASP A 177 -0.02 -13.58 -10.35
CA ASP A 177 0.27 -12.54 -11.32
C ASP A 177 0.75 -13.14 -12.65
N TYR A 178 1.70 -14.10 -12.61
CA TYR A 178 2.27 -14.70 -13.81
C TYR A 178 1.36 -15.75 -14.45
N GLN A 179 0.80 -16.69 -13.65
CA GLN A 179 0.05 -17.83 -14.20
C GLN A 179 -1.43 -17.49 -14.49
N ASP A 180 -2.07 -16.70 -13.61
CA ASP A 180 -3.51 -16.44 -13.72
C ASP A 180 -3.79 -15.14 -14.48
N LEU A 181 -2.96 -14.09 -14.33
CA LEU A 181 -3.15 -12.78 -14.94
C LEU A 181 -2.20 -12.49 -16.12
N GLY A 182 -1.17 -13.32 -16.33
CA GLY A 182 -0.16 -13.11 -17.38
C GLY A 182 0.69 -11.85 -17.18
N ARG A 183 0.79 -11.34 -15.95
CA ARG A 183 1.52 -10.11 -15.61
C ARG A 183 2.91 -10.41 -15.07
N THR A 184 3.88 -9.62 -15.50
CA THR A 184 5.26 -9.64 -15.00
C THR A 184 5.71 -8.25 -14.60
N TYR A 185 6.01 -8.05 -13.34
CA TYR A 185 6.39 -6.73 -12.83
C TYR A 185 7.91 -6.47 -12.92
N PHE A 186 8.75 -7.46 -12.60
CA PHE A 186 10.21 -7.26 -12.57
C PHE A 186 10.81 -7.26 -13.97
N PRO A 187 11.41 -6.13 -14.44
CA PRO A 187 11.95 -6.02 -15.79
C PRO A 187 13.11 -6.97 -16.03
N GLY A 188 13.12 -7.62 -17.20
CA GLY A 188 14.22 -8.49 -17.62
C GLY A 188 14.31 -9.82 -16.88
N VAL A 189 13.35 -10.16 -16.00
CA VAL A 189 13.28 -11.44 -15.30
C VAL A 189 12.47 -12.43 -16.12
N ASN A 190 13.06 -13.60 -16.39
CA ASN A 190 12.36 -14.69 -17.07
C ASN A 190 11.72 -15.63 -16.03
N PHE A 191 10.45 -15.44 -15.74
CA PHE A 191 9.75 -16.27 -14.75
C PHE A 191 9.53 -17.73 -15.18
N ALA A 192 9.66 -18.06 -16.48
CA ALA A 192 9.68 -19.46 -16.91
C ALA A 192 10.96 -20.18 -16.42
N HIS A 193 12.02 -19.43 -16.12
CA HIS A 193 13.30 -19.92 -15.62
C HIS A 193 13.83 -19.07 -14.47
N PHE A 194 12.95 -18.77 -13.50
CA PHE A 194 13.28 -17.90 -12.36
C PHE A 194 14.44 -18.46 -11.55
N SER A 195 15.61 -17.87 -11.70
CA SER A 195 16.86 -18.35 -11.12
C SER A 195 17.14 -17.76 -9.74
N SER A 196 17.99 -18.43 -8.95
CA SER A 196 18.48 -17.90 -7.67
C SER A 196 19.15 -16.54 -7.83
N ARG A 197 19.88 -16.30 -8.93
CA ARG A 197 20.56 -15.02 -9.18
C ARG A 197 19.57 -13.88 -9.40
N GLU A 198 18.53 -14.08 -10.19
CA GLU A 198 17.48 -13.08 -10.42
C GLU A 198 16.75 -12.75 -9.11
N LYS A 199 16.43 -13.79 -8.33
CA LYS A 199 15.84 -13.64 -7.00
C LYS A 199 16.75 -12.84 -6.06
N GLU A 200 18.04 -13.09 -6.02
CA GLU A 200 19.02 -12.37 -5.19
C GLU A 200 19.08 -10.88 -5.54
N ILE A 201 19.07 -10.52 -6.83
CA ILE A 201 19.07 -9.12 -7.29
C ILE A 201 17.82 -8.39 -6.75
N ILE A 202 16.64 -8.98 -6.94
CA ILE A 202 15.38 -8.42 -6.43
C ILE A 202 15.41 -8.30 -4.90
N GLN A 203 15.94 -9.30 -4.22
CA GLN A 203 16.03 -9.29 -2.76
C GLN A 203 16.94 -8.18 -2.23
N GLN A 204 18.06 -7.93 -2.89
CA GLN A 204 18.96 -6.84 -2.50
C GLN A 204 18.27 -5.48 -2.62
N GLU A 205 17.56 -5.25 -3.71
CA GLU A 205 16.79 -4.00 -3.90
C GLU A 205 15.73 -3.79 -2.81
N ILE A 206 15.04 -4.87 -2.42
CA ILE A 206 14.04 -4.82 -1.33
C ILE A 206 14.72 -4.59 0.03
N GLU A 207 15.89 -5.19 0.29
CA GLU A 207 16.64 -4.97 1.53
C GLU A 207 17.06 -3.53 1.68
N ASP A 208 17.61 -2.92 0.63
CA ASP A 208 18.03 -1.52 0.60
C ASP A 208 16.83 -0.58 0.85
N ASP A 209 15.68 -0.86 0.24
CA ASP A 209 14.45 -0.09 0.47
C ASP A 209 13.99 -0.20 1.95
N PHE A 210 14.03 -1.39 2.56
CA PHE A 210 13.68 -1.56 3.98
C PHE A 210 14.66 -0.84 4.93
N GLU A 211 15.95 -0.84 4.63
CA GLU A 211 16.96 -0.17 5.45
C GLU A 211 16.72 1.35 5.44
N GLN A 212 16.51 1.93 4.27
CA GLN A 212 16.19 3.35 4.15
C GLN A 212 14.84 3.69 4.82
N ALA A 213 13.82 2.86 4.63
CA ALA A 213 12.52 3.04 5.27
C ALA A 213 12.62 3.09 6.81
N LEU A 214 13.45 2.24 7.41
CA LEU A 214 13.63 2.19 8.87
C LEU A 214 14.17 3.51 9.44
N ILE A 215 15.06 4.19 8.71
CA ILE A 215 15.58 5.51 9.08
C ILE A 215 14.42 6.51 9.24
N GLY A 216 13.52 6.54 8.26
CA GLY A 216 12.33 7.40 8.30
C GLY A 216 11.35 7.02 9.42
N ILE A 217 11.11 5.73 9.62
CA ILE A 217 10.21 5.23 10.67
C ILE A 217 10.66 5.70 12.05
N LYS A 218 11.95 5.66 12.35
CA LYS A 218 12.51 6.16 13.62
C LYS A 218 12.25 7.65 13.86
N ARG A 219 12.12 8.42 12.78
CA ARG A 219 11.89 9.88 12.80
C ARG A 219 10.40 10.27 12.76
N LEU A 220 9.49 9.30 12.55
CA LEU A 220 8.05 9.56 12.57
C LEU A 220 7.58 10.07 13.94
N PRO A 221 6.54 10.92 13.99
CA PRO A 221 5.87 11.28 15.24
C PRO A 221 5.41 10.04 16.02
N SER A 222 5.43 10.12 17.35
CA SER A 222 5.09 9.00 18.23
C SER A 222 3.69 8.41 17.96
N GLY A 223 2.75 9.25 17.53
CA GLY A 223 1.37 8.83 17.22
C GLY A 223 1.25 7.92 16.00
N SER A 224 2.19 7.97 15.06
CA SER A 224 2.21 7.13 13.86
C SER A 224 3.27 6.03 13.90
N ARG A 225 4.38 6.27 14.59
CA ARG A 225 5.56 5.40 14.57
C ARG A 225 5.24 3.94 14.90
N ARG A 226 4.45 3.67 15.94
CA ARG A 226 4.13 2.30 16.36
C ARG A 226 3.39 1.51 15.28
N GLY A 227 2.33 2.09 14.71
CA GLY A 227 1.52 1.43 13.70
C GLY A 227 2.31 1.19 12.42
N VAL A 228 3.11 2.18 11.98
CA VAL A 228 3.97 2.05 10.79
C VAL A 228 5.07 1.02 11.02
N TYR A 229 5.71 1.02 12.20
CA TYR A 229 6.73 0.03 12.53
C TYR A 229 6.17 -1.40 12.57
N LEU A 230 4.94 -1.59 13.07
CA LEU A 230 4.30 -2.90 13.06
C LEU A 230 4.08 -3.40 11.63
N ALA A 231 3.60 -2.53 10.72
CA ALA A 231 3.45 -2.88 9.31
C ALA A 231 4.81 -3.21 8.66
N TYR A 232 5.83 -2.38 8.89
CA TYR A 232 7.20 -2.63 8.45
C TYR A 232 7.71 -4.00 8.94
N TYR A 233 7.56 -4.29 10.23
CA TYR A 233 8.05 -5.54 10.82
C TYR A 233 7.33 -6.77 10.25
N TYR A 234 6.02 -6.66 10.01
CA TYR A 234 5.25 -7.70 9.34
C TYR A 234 5.79 -7.97 7.92
N TYR A 235 5.95 -6.92 7.11
CA TYR A 235 6.45 -7.06 5.74
C TYR A 235 7.92 -7.53 5.68
N LYS A 236 8.77 -7.08 6.61
CA LYS A 236 10.14 -7.58 6.71
C LYS A 236 10.17 -9.08 7.05
N LYS A 237 9.26 -9.56 7.89
CA LYS A 237 9.12 -10.99 8.18
C LYS A 237 8.59 -11.79 7.00
N LEU A 238 7.61 -11.26 6.29
CA LEU A 238 7.13 -11.86 5.05
C LEU A 238 8.24 -11.96 4.01
N PHE A 239 9.00 -10.88 3.84
CA PHE A 239 10.17 -10.86 2.97
C PHE A 239 11.23 -11.89 3.35
N LEU A 240 11.59 -12.01 4.63
CA LEU A 240 12.55 -13.02 5.10
C LEU A 240 12.06 -14.45 4.79
N ARG A 241 10.78 -14.71 4.95
CA ARG A 241 10.20 -16.01 4.59
C ARG A 241 10.27 -16.27 3.07
N ILE A 242 10.01 -15.26 2.23
CA ILE A 242 10.19 -15.36 0.78
C ILE A 242 11.67 -15.61 0.46
N LYS A 243 12.59 -14.94 1.16
CA LYS A 243 14.04 -15.08 0.98
C LYS A 243 14.51 -16.52 1.24
N GLU A 244 13.99 -17.16 2.28
CA GLU A 244 14.29 -18.55 2.66
C GLU A 244 13.62 -19.59 1.75
N THR A 245 12.61 -19.20 0.96
CA THR A 245 11.87 -20.10 0.07
C THR A 245 12.64 -20.29 -1.25
N PRO A 246 12.91 -21.53 -1.71
CA PRO A 246 13.54 -21.75 -3.03
C PRO A 246 12.77 -21.10 -4.18
N PRO A 247 13.43 -20.63 -5.27
CA PRO A 247 12.78 -19.97 -6.39
C PRO A 247 11.59 -20.75 -6.96
N GLU A 248 11.74 -22.06 -7.12
CA GLU A 248 10.69 -22.93 -7.64
C GLU A 248 9.44 -22.92 -6.77
N ASN A 249 9.60 -22.81 -5.45
CA ASN A 249 8.50 -22.80 -4.49
C ASN A 249 7.82 -21.43 -4.43
N VAL A 250 8.54 -20.34 -4.71
CA VAL A 250 7.95 -18.99 -4.85
C VAL A 250 6.98 -18.96 -6.02
N MET A 251 7.33 -19.64 -7.13
CA MET A 251 6.49 -19.76 -8.32
C MET A 251 5.28 -20.69 -8.15
N ASN A 252 5.27 -21.53 -7.13
CA ASN A 252 4.25 -22.59 -7.00
C ASN A 252 3.16 -22.30 -5.96
N ALA A 253 3.39 -21.40 -5.02
CA ALA A 253 2.42 -21.11 -3.96
C ALA A 253 2.54 -19.69 -3.43
N ARG A 254 1.39 -19.08 -3.11
CA ARG A 254 1.34 -17.80 -2.39
C ARG A 254 1.93 -17.95 -0.99
N ILE A 255 3.01 -17.20 -0.71
CA ILE A 255 3.68 -17.23 0.58
C ILE A 255 2.91 -16.37 1.58
N ARG A 256 2.57 -16.95 2.75
CA ARG A 256 1.79 -16.27 3.80
C ARG A 256 2.45 -16.41 5.15
N ILE A 257 2.27 -15.42 6.02
CA ILE A 257 2.54 -15.55 7.45
C ILE A 257 1.27 -16.15 8.08
N PRO A 258 1.35 -17.28 8.80
CA PRO A 258 0.23 -17.85 9.52
C PRO A 258 -0.36 -16.89 10.55
N ASP A 259 -1.68 -16.98 10.79
CA ASP A 259 -2.37 -16.02 11.66
C ASP A 259 -1.88 -16.06 13.12
N TYR A 260 -1.48 -17.25 13.62
CA TYR A 260 -0.88 -17.39 14.95
C TYR A 260 0.46 -16.65 15.07
N ASP A 261 1.26 -16.62 13.99
CA ASP A 261 2.52 -15.88 13.95
C ASP A 261 2.29 -14.35 13.94
N LYS A 262 1.19 -13.88 13.36
CA LYS A 262 0.84 -12.44 13.34
C LYS A 262 0.69 -11.87 14.75
N VAL A 263 0.08 -12.62 15.67
CA VAL A 263 -0.06 -12.23 17.08
C VAL A 263 1.30 -12.21 17.77
N GLY A 264 2.13 -13.22 17.55
CA GLY A 264 3.51 -13.25 18.08
C GLY A 264 4.38 -12.11 17.56
N LEU A 265 4.24 -11.75 16.27
CA LEU A 265 4.92 -10.62 15.66
C LEU A 265 4.49 -9.29 16.30
N MET A 266 3.20 -9.14 16.59
CA MET A 266 2.65 -7.97 17.28
C MET A 266 3.34 -7.77 18.64
N PHE A 267 3.38 -8.81 19.49
CA PHE A 267 4.04 -8.72 20.80
C PHE A 267 5.53 -8.39 20.70
N ARG A 268 6.25 -9.04 19.79
CA ARG A 268 7.70 -8.77 19.57
C ARG A 268 7.95 -7.34 19.07
N SER A 269 7.10 -6.83 18.18
CA SER A 269 7.18 -5.46 17.68
C SER A 269 6.95 -4.43 18.80
N LEU A 270 5.96 -4.67 19.67
CA LEU A 270 5.66 -3.81 20.82
C LEU A 270 6.82 -3.77 21.81
N VAL A 271 7.37 -4.92 22.14
CA VAL A 271 8.54 -5.03 23.05
C VAL A 271 9.73 -4.28 22.47
N ARG A 272 10.07 -4.49 21.19
CA ARG A 272 11.19 -3.78 20.54
C ARG A 272 11.01 -2.27 20.51
N HIS A 273 9.79 -1.82 20.25
CA HIS A 273 9.47 -0.40 20.27
C HIS A 273 9.58 0.19 21.68
N GLN A 274 9.16 -0.54 22.71
CA GLN A 274 9.17 -0.07 24.11
C GLN A 274 10.59 0.08 24.67
N PHE A 275 11.52 -0.72 24.18
CA PHE A 275 12.92 -0.72 24.63
C PHE A 275 13.86 0.02 23.66
N ASP A 276 13.33 0.85 22.72
CA ASP A 276 14.11 1.54 21.68
C ASP A 276 15.12 0.64 20.91
N LEU A 277 14.77 -0.65 20.76
CA LEU A 277 15.54 -1.65 20.01
C LEU A 277 15.21 -1.62 18.50
N LEU A 278 14.84 -0.44 17.98
CA LEU A 278 14.52 -0.22 16.58
C LEU A 278 15.77 -0.08 15.73
#